data_1b1ffd67f41d5ffaae97b796b90e3281
#
_entry.id   1b1ffd67f41d5ffaae97b796b90e3281
#
_cell.length_a   1.000
_cell.length_b   1.000
_cell.length_c   1.000
_cell.angle_alpha   90.00
_cell.angle_beta   90.00
_cell.angle_gamma   90.00
#
_symmetry.space_group_name_H-M   'P 1'
#
loop_
_entity.id
_entity.type
_entity.pdbx_description
1 polymer ?
#
loop_
_entity_poly.entity_id
_entity_poly.type
_entity_poly.pdbx_seq_one_letter_code
_entity_poly.pdbx_strand_id
1 'polypeptide(L)'
;AREAEAKAIISKFLLRAYRGNAARMPDYERVFHGLYAKHVATSKDSRASLLHVFEMILVSPEFLYRFEHSQAQSTPYPVKGLELATRLSYFLWAGPPDAELLKLGQDGSLLKEAVLKKQIARLLNSPKRIALSENFGGQWLGFGELMANREYLLNERWNRETYDEALFFFDELIRSNRSVLELVQSDWQYKRASTLQAKGHGYQQLKPDALPRMYADIFANRQSKTRNRKTRYDPPVLVQRQGDRDGGLLTSAAIMRVTSSKTRTSPIRRGVWVLNTLIGKSMEAPEDVPSIEEAREALNIKRNPTVAELLKQHVSKAVCHACHKEIDPLGLGLENFAQFGEWRTNYPDMTPVVASGEMPNGKAFKSPREMKTLLLESYGDDIAKNFARQLFAYALGRQLQPYDRLSLEQIVSAAKQDGYKTNTIIEQIVLSKQFRYRQDL
;
A
#
# COMPACT_ATOMS: atom_id res chain seq x y z
N ALA A 1 22.36 0.74 -42.39
CA ALA A 1 22.07 -0.26 -41.35
C ALA A 1 21.76 0.38 -40.03
N ARG A 2 22.61 1.25 -39.48
CA ARG A 2 22.43 1.88 -38.16
C ARG A 2 21.17 2.78 -38.03
N GLU A 3 20.80 3.50 -39.12
CA GLU A 3 19.60 4.35 -39.10
C GLU A 3 18.30 3.52 -39.08
N ALA A 4 18.23 2.45 -39.86
CA ALA A 4 17.09 1.55 -39.89
C ALA A 4 16.89 0.86 -38.53
N GLU A 5 17.99 0.45 -37.90
CA GLU A 5 18.00 -0.13 -36.57
C GLU A 5 17.50 0.88 -35.51
N ALA A 6 17.99 2.13 -35.56
CA ALA A 6 17.53 3.19 -34.66
C ALA A 6 16.03 3.46 -34.80
N LYS A 7 15.52 3.55 -36.04
CA LYS A 7 14.08 3.71 -36.31
C LYS A 7 13.26 2.54 -35.73
N ALA A 8 13.73 1.29 -35.91
CA ALA A 8 13.04 0.13 -35.32
C ALA A 8 13.01 0.17 -33.77
N ILE A 9 14.10 0.62 -33.14
CA ILE A 9 14.18 0.80 -31.71
C ILE A 9 13.19 1.88 -31.25
N ILE A 10 13.11 3.03 -31.94
CA ILE A 10 12.17 4.10 -31.66
C ILE A 10 10.73 3.61 -31.78
N SER A 11 10.37 2.93 -32.87
CA SER A 11 9.02 2.37 -33.07
C SER A 11 8.61 1.41 -31.95
N LYS A 12 9.52 0.51 -31.55
CA LYS A 12 9.28 -0.41 -30.44
C LYS A 12 9.11 0.31 -29.11
N PHE A 13 9.87 1.37 -28.86
CA PHE A 13 9.76 2.18 -27.65
C PHE A 13 8.45 2.96 -27.63
N LEU A 14 8.07 3.60 -28.74
CA LEU A 14 6.79 4.32 -28.91
C LEU A 14 5.59 3.42 -28.65
N LEU A 15 5.57 2.22 -29.23
CA LEU A 15 4.46 1.28 -29.04
C LEU A 15 4.24 0.95 -27.55
N ARG A 16 5.32 0.79 -26.80
CA ARG A 16 5.24 0.55 -25.35
C ARG A 16 4.89 1.79 -24.56
N ALA A 17 5.55 2.92 -24.86
CA ALA A 17 5.35 4.18 -24.18
C ALA A 17 3.90 4.70 -24.34
N TYR A 18 3.35 4.53 -25.54
CA TYR A 18 1.99 4.96 -25.89
C TYR A 18 0.95 3.84 -25.78
N ARG A 19 1.30 2.75 -25.06
CA ARG A 19 0.37 1.70 -24.62
C ARG A 19 -0.38 1.02 -25.77
N GLY A 20 0.30 0.83 -26.91
CA GLY A 20 -0.28 0.15 -28.06
C GLY A 20 -1.27 0.96 -28.89
N ASN A 21 -1.30 2.27 -28.76
CA ASN A 21 -2.17 3.13 -29.58
C ASN A 21 -1.76 3.11 -31.06
N ALA A 22 -2.07 1.98 -31.71
CA ALA A 22 -1.63 1.68 -33.07
C ALA A 22 -2.26 2.62 -34.13
N ALA A 23 -3.43 3.18 -33.85
CA ALA A 23 -4.14 4.03 -34.82
C ALA A 23 -3.37 5.32 -35.17
N ARG A 24 -2.60 5.86 -34.24
CA ARG A 24 -1.77 7.07 -34.43
C ARG A 24 -0.27 6.76 -34.58
N MET A 25 0.13 5.50 -34.53
CA MET A 25 1.54 5.12 -34.60
C MET A 25 2.27 5.64 -35.86
N PRO A 26 1.70 5.60 -37.09
CA PRO A 26 2.37 6.13 -38.26
C PRO A 26 2.73 7.62 -38.14
N ASP A 27 1.86 8.43 -37.51
CA ASP A 27 2.12 9.84 -37.31
C ASP A 27 3.23 10.06 -36.28
N TYR A 28 3.20 9.35 -35.16
CA TYR A 28 4.24 9.42 -34.14
C TYR A 28 5.59 8.94 -34.69
N GLU A 29 5.64 7.84 -35.41
CA GLU A 29 6.85 7.34 -36.05
C GLU A 29 7.45 8.36 -36.99
N ARG A 30 6.63 8.98 -37.86
CA ARG A 30 7.07 10.03 -38.80
C ARG A 30 7.74 11.19 -38.02
N VAL A 31 7.11 11.65 -36.95
CA VAL A 31 7.62 12.77 -36.12
C VAL A 31 8.93 12.38 -35.44
N PHE A 32 8.97 11.26 -34.72
CA PHE A 32 10.14 10.88 -33.92
C PHE A 32 11.29 10.31 -34.74
N HIS A 33 11.04 9.64 -35.89
CA HIS A 33 12.09 9.29 -36.85
C HIS A 33 12.69 10.53 -37.50
N GLY A 34 11.85 11.56 -37.80
CA GLY A 34 12.34 12.84 -38.30
C GLY A 34 13.19 13.58 -37.29
N LEU A 35 12.79 13.59 -36.02
CA LEU A 35 13.55 14.19 -34.91
C LEU A 35 14.91 13.50 -34.75
N TYR A 36 14.95 12.16 -34.81
CA TYR A 36 16.20 11.39 -34.77
C TYR A 36 17.11 11.76 -35.94
N ALA A 37 16.58 11.76 -37.17
CA ALA A 37 17.38 12.09 -38.38
C ALA A 37 17.97 13.51 -38.30
N LYS A 38 17.19 14.47 -37.85
CA LYS A 38 17.64 15.86 -37.67
C LYS A 38 18.74 15.97 -36.61
N HIS A 39 18.57 15.33 -35.45
CA HIS A 39 19.53 15.39 -34.34
C HIS A 39 20.85 14.67 -34.69
N VAL A 40 20.79 13.50 -35.31
CA VAL A 40 22.01 12.75 -35.72
C VAL A 40 22.81 13.48 -36.79
N ALA A 41 22.14 14.20 -37.69
CA ALA A 41 22.81 15.00 -38.72
C ALA A 41 23.69 16.10 -38.12
N THR A 42 23.25 16.68 -36.99
CA THR A 42 23.96 17.76 -36.27
C THR A 42 24.99 17.20 -35.28
N SER A 43 24.59 16.26 -34.42
CA SER A 43 25.42 15.74 -33.33
C SER A 43 26.47 14.73 -33.76
N LYS A 44 26.26 14.06 -34.92
CA LYS A 44 27.06 12.91 -35.42
C LYS A 44 27.11 11.72 -34.42
N ASP A 45 26.29 11.75 -33.36
CA ASP A 45 26.20 10.73 -32.32
C ASP A 45 24.81 10.05 -32.35
N SER A 46 24.79 8.82 -32.85
CA SER A 46 23.55 8.01 -32.92
C SER A 46 22.96 7.67 -31.54
N ARG A 47 23.84 7.43 -30.55
CA ARG A 47 23.37 7.09 -29.18
C ARG A 47 22.78 8.32 -28.47
N ALA A 48 23.44 9.45 -28.54
CA ALA A 48 22.91 10.70 -28.00
C ALA A 48 21.59 11.08 -28.67
N SER A 49 21.49 10.85 -29.99
CA SER A 49 20.25 11.11 -30.75
C SER A 49 19.10 10.20 -30.35
N LEU A 50 19.34 8.92 -30.07
CA LEU A 50 18.32 8.01 -29.51
C LEU A 50 17.86 8.44 -28.13
N LEU A 51 18.80 8.80 -27.23
CA LEU A 51 18.46 9.28 -25.88
C LEU A 51 17.59 10.53 -25.95
N HIS A 52 17.97 11.50 -26.80
CA HIS A 52 17.18 12.71 -27.01
C HIS A 52 15.75 12.41 -27.48
N VAL A 53 15.58 11.49 -28.41
CA VAL A 53 14.23 11.07 -28.86
C VAL A 53 13.46 10.41 -27.73
N PHE A 54 14.09 9.55 -26.91
CA PHE A 54 13.41 8.92 -25.77
C PHE A 54 12.99 9.96 -24.72
N GLU A 55 13.82 10.95 -24.41
CA GLU A 55 13.46 12.06 -23.56
C GLU A 55 12.23 12.80 -24.07
N MET A 56 12.18 13.11 -25.35
CA MET A 56 11.02 13.78 -25.98
C MET A 56 9.75 12.92 -25.94
N ILE A 57 9.86 11.61 -26.10
CA ILE A 57 8.73 10.69 -25.94
C ILE A 57 8.23 10.68 -24.48
N LEU A 58 9.15 10.65 -23.50
CA LEU A 58 8.81 10.57 -22.08
C LEU A 58 8.21 11.86 -21.50
N VAL A 59 8.43 13.01 -22.13
CA VAL A 59 7.79 14.27 -21.73
C VAL A 59 6.52 14.59 -22.54
N SER A 60 6.16 13.75 -23.50
CA SER A 60 4.98 13.98 -24.32
C SER A 60 3.67 13.76 -23.55
N PRO A 61 2.59 14.47 -23.88
CA PRO A 61 1.27 14.27 -23.25
C PRO A 61 0.80 12.82 -23.35
N GLU A 62 1.04 12.15 -24.47
CA GLU A 62 0.67 10.75 -24.70
C GLU A 62 1.32 9.77 -23.72
N PHE A 63 2.53 10.07 -23.25
CA PHE A 63 3.18 9.29 -22.22
C PHE A 63 2.69 9.67 -20.82
N LEU A 64 2.62 10.97 -20.53
CA LEU A 64 2.32 11.48 -19.19
C LEU A 64 0.86 11.22 -18.79
N TYR A 65 -0.08 11.32 -19.74
CA TYR A 65 -1.51 11.15 -19.50
C TYR A 65 -2.03 9.84 -20.08
N ARG A 66 -3.02 9.26 -19.42
CA ARG A 66 -3.76 8.09 -19.91
C ARG A 66 -5.04 8.58 -20.58
N PHE A 67 -4.97 8.80 -21.87
CA PHE A 67 -6.13 9.22 -22.64
C PHE A 67 -7.05 8.03 -22.92
N GLU A 68 -8.33 8.24 -22.71
CA GLU A 68 -9.40 7.33 -23.15
C GLU A 68 -10.29 8.07 -24.15
N HIS A 69 -10.76 7.37 -25.18
CA HIS A 69 -11.54 7.98 -26.22
C HIS A 69 -12.95 8.30 -25.73
N SER A 70 -13.33 9.56 -25.82
CA SER A 70 -14.72 10.00 -25.66
C SER A 70 -15.54 9.56 -26.88
N GLN A 71 -16.74 9.03 -26.62
CA GLN A 71 -17.75 8.75 -27.65
C GLN A 71 -18.84 9.82 -27.70
N ALA A 72 -18.70 10.89 -26.91
CA ALA A 72 -19.65 11.95 -26.74
C ALA A 72 -21.09 11.45 -26.40
N GLN A 73 -21.14 10.39 -25.54
CA GLN A 73 -22.39 9.78 -25.10
C GLN A 73 -22.63 10.06 -23.62
N SER A 74 -23.88 10.44 -23.32
CA SER A 74 -24.32 10.61 -21.91
C SER A 74 -24.63 9.29 -21.18
N THR A 75 -24.76 8.19 -21.92
CA THR A 75 -24.98 6.86 -21.34
C THR A 75 -23.64 6.11 -21.21
N PRO A 76 -23.47 5.29 -20.16
CA PRO A 76 -22.25 4.49 -20.00
C PRO A 76 -22.02 3.54 -21.18
N TYR A 77 -20.79 3.52 -21.70
CA TYR A 77 -20.35 2.63 -22.77
C TYR A 77 -19.06 1.88 -22.36
N PRO A 78 -18.81 0.67 -22.90
CA PRO A 78 -17.62 -0.07 -22.58
C PRO A 78 -16.36 0.64 -23.10
N VAL A 79 -15.30 0.65 -22.30
CA VAL A 79 -13.98 1.11 -22.76
C VAL A 79 -13.44 0.19 -23.85
N LYS A 80 -12.54 0.71 -24.69
CA LYS A 80 -11.88 -0.11 -25.72
C LYS A 80 -10.93 -1.13 -25.08
N GLY A 81 -10.64 -2.22 -25.78
CA GLY A 81 -9.80 -3.28 -25.24
C GLY A 81 -8.41 -2.82 -24.82
N LEU A 82 -7.76 -1.90 -25.55
CA LEU A 82 -6.47 -1.30 -25.17
C LEU A 82 -6.56 -0.40 -23.94
N GLU A 83 -7.68 0.30 -23.78
CA GLU A 83 -7.95 1.12 -22.59
C GLU A 83 -8.13 0.23 -21.36
N LEU A 84 -8.87 -0.88 -21.51
CA LEU A 84 -9.01 -1.88 -20.44
C LEU A 84 -7.67 -2.53 -20.09
N ALA A 85 -6.85 -2.88 -21.08
CA ALA A 85 -5.49 -3.40 -20.87
C ALA A 85 -4.62 -2.40 -20.07
N THR A 86 -4.74 -1.12 -20.39
CA THR A 86 -4.05 -0.03 -19.71
C THR A 86 -4.55 0.12 -18.27
N ARG A 87 -5.87 0.19 -18.06
CA ARG A 87 -6.45 0.27 -16.70
C ARG A 87 -5.97 -0.90 -15.84
N LEU A 88 -6.05 -2.13 -16.37
CA LEU A 88 -5.67 -3.34 -15.65
C LEU A 88 -4.19 -3.38 -15.28
N SER A 89 -3.29 -3.05 -16.24
CA SER A 89 -1.85 -3.08 -15.99
C SER A 89 -1.38 -2.00 -15.02
N TYR A 90 -1.94 -0.78 -15.14
CA TYR A 90 -1.59 0.30 -14.19
C TYR A 90 -2.18 0.05 -12.81
N PHE A 91 -3.35 -0.55 -12.70
CA PHE A 91 -3.92 -0.94 -11.42
C PHE A 91 -3.03 -1.95 -10.69
N LEU A 92 -2.63 -3.05 -11.37
CA LEU A 92 -1.96 -4.17 -10.71
C LEU A 92 -0.42 -4.09 -10.75
N TRP A 93 0.17 -3.41 -11.75
CA TRP A 93 1.61 -3.34 -11.97
C TRP A 93 2.19 -1.92 -11.96
N ALA A 94 1.34 -0.89 -11.81
CA ALA A 94 1.71 0.53 -11.90
C ALA A 94 2.57 0.84 -13.15
N GLY A 95 2.33 0.14 -14.25
CA GLY A 95 3.12 0.27 -15.47
C GLY A 95 2.37 -0.12 -16.73
N PRO A 96 2.98 0.08 -17.91
CA PRO A 96 2.33 -0.16 -19.19
C PRO A 96 2.01 -1.66 -19.39
N PRO A 97 0.97 -1.97 -20.19
CA PRO A 97 0.62 -3.35 -20.53
C PRO A 97 1.79 -4.08 -21.22
N ASP A 98 1.90 -5.36 -20.93
CA ASP A 98 2.83 -6.23 -21.65
C ASP A 98 2.28 -6.64 -23.04
N ALA A 99 3.09 -7.35 -23.81
CA ALA A 99 2.74 -7.74 -25.17
C ALA A 99 1.46 -8.60 -25.23
N GLU A 100 1.22 -9.46 -24.22
CA GLU A 100 0.01 -10.28 -24.17
C GLU A 100 -1.24 -9.43 -23.92
N LEU A 101 -1.21 -8.52 -22.96
CA LEU A 101 -2.32 -7.60 -22.73
C LEU A 101 -2.58 -6.69 -23.93
N LEU A 102 -1.52 -6.19 -24.58
CA LEU A 102 -1.67 -5.38 -25.78
C LEU A 102 -2.36 -6.16 -26.89
N LYS A 103 -1.96 -7.41 -27.15
CA LYS A 103 -2.57 -8.27 -28.15
C LYS A 103 -4.05 -8.51 -27.86
N LEU A 104 -4.38 -8.92 -26.62
CA LEU A 104 -5.76 -9.18 -26.19
C LEU A 104 -6.63 -7.91 -26.20
N GLY A 105 -6.01 -6.75 -25.96
CA GLY A 105 -6.67 -5.46 -26.08
C GLY A 105 -6.95 -5.04 -27.53
N GLN A 106 -6.00 -5.31 -28.43
CA GLN A 106 -6.11 -4.99 -29.87
C GLN A 106 -7.17 -5.82 -30.57
N ASP A 107 -7.23 -7.13 -30.29
CA ASP A 107 -8.22 -8.03 -30.92
C ASP A 107 -9.58 -8.02 -30.22
N GLY A 108 -9.71 -7.25 -29.11
CA GLY A 108 -10.95 -7.11 -28.33
C GLY A 108 -11.28 -8.30 -27.44
N SER A 109 -10.48 -9.36 -27.43
CA SER A 109 -10.75 -10.56 -26.63
C SER A 109 -10.67 -10.30 -25.12
N LEU A 110 -9.91 -9.27 -24.69
CA LEU A 110 -9.82 -8.86 -23.29
C LEU A 110 -11.18 -8.38 -22.72
N LEU A 111 -12.11 -7.95 -23.55
CA LEU A 111 -13.46 -7.52 -23.13
C LEU A 111 -14.33 -8.69 -22.70
N LYS A 112 -13.97 -9.93 -23.07
CA LYS A 112 -14.65 -11.16 -22.65
C LYS A 112 -14.29 -11.47 -21.20
N GLU A 113 -15.30 -11.63 -20.33
CA GLU A 113 -15.09 -11.81 -18.89
C GLU A 113 -14.16 -12.98 -18.55
N ALA A 114 -14.33 -14.14 -19.22
CA ALA A 114 -13.47 -15.30 -18.98
C ALA A 114 -11.99 -15.03 -19.32
N VAL A 115 -11.70 -14.22 -20.36
CA VAL A 115 -10.34 -13.80 -20.70
C VAL A 115 -9.82 -12.82 -19.69
N LEU A 116 -10.64 -11.85 -19.30
CA LEU A 116 -10.29 -10.83 -18.30
C LEU A 116 -9.92 -11.49 -16.96
N LYS A 117 -10.71 -12.44 -16.45
CA LYS A 117 -10.42 -13.21 -15.22
C LYS A 117 -9.08 -13.96 -15.31
N LYS A 118 -8.78 -14.58 -16.46
CA LYS A 118 -7.47 -15.23 -16.67
C LYS A 118 -6.32 -14.23 -16.62
N GLN A 119 -6.50 -13.03 -17.17
CA GLN A 119 -5.49 -12.00 -17.13
C GLN A 119 -5.31 -11.43 -15.73
N ILE A 120 -6.38 -11.21 -14.96
CA ILE A 120 -6.28 -10.82 -13.54
C ILE A 120 -5.41 -11.82 -12.78
N ALA A 121 -5.73 -13.13 -12.86
CA ALA A 121 -4.96 -14.18 -12.20
C ALA A 121 -3.49 -14.18 -12.64
N ARG A 122 -3.21 -14.03 -13.94
CA ARG A 122 -1.85 -13.96 -14.49
C ARG A 122 -1.07 -12.76 -13.93
N LEU A 123 -1.69 -11.60 -13.89
CA LEU A 123 -1.03 -10.38 -13.38
C LEU A 123 -0.77 -10.49 -11.87
N LEU A 124 -1.69 -11.05 -11.11
CA LEU A 124 -1.53 -11.28 -9.67
C LEU A 124 -0.45 -12.33 -9.36
N ASN A 125 -0.21 -13.28 -10.25
CA ASN A 125 0.89 -14.25 -10.11
C ASN A 125 2.26 -13.71 -10.56
N SER A 126 2.30 -12.54 -11.21
CA SER A 126 3.55 -11.92 -11.63
C SER A 126 4.26 -11.19 -10.50
N PRO A 127 5.63 -11.22 -10.45
CA PRO A 127 6.38 -10.41 -9.49
C PRO A 127 6.12 -8.91 -9.57
N LYS A 128 5.68 -8.42 -10.74
CA LYS A 128 5.33 -7.00 -10.93
C LYS A 128 4.17 -6.53 -10.03
N ARG A 129 3.37 -7.45 -9.52
CA ARG A 129 2.29 -7.17 -8.55
C ARG A 129 2.78 -6.41 -7.33
N ILE A 130 4.06 -6.52 -6.94
CA ILE A 130 4.62 -5.77 -5.81
C ILE A 130 4.40 -4.27 -5.93
N ALA A 131 4.26 -3.76 -7.16
CA ALA A 131 3.94 -2.36 -7.40
C ALA A 131 2.59 -1.95 -6.81
N LEU A 132 1.60 -2.87 -6.78
CA LEU A 132 0.33 -2.61 -6.08
C LEU A 132 0.55 -2.49 -4.58
N SER A 133 1.38 -3.36 -4.00
CA SER A 133 1.70 -3.32 -2.57
C SER A 133 2.48 -2.05 -2.20
N GLU A 134 3.42 -1.61 -3.04
CA GLU A 134 4.19 -0.38 -2.84
C GLU A 134 3.29 0.86 -2.96
N ASN A 135 2.53 0.98 -4.05
CA ASN A 135 1.79 2.21 -4.33
C ASN A 135 0.48 2.29 -3.54
N PHE A 136 -0.30 1.22 -3.47
CA PHE A 136 -1.55 1.23 -2.72
C PHE A 136 -1.32 0.96 -1.23
N GLY A 137 -0.69 -0.17 -0.88
CA GLY A 137 -0.48 -0.56 0.52
C GLY A 137 0.38 0.46 1.26
N GLY A 138 1.49 0.90 0.65
CA GLY A 138 2.40 1.89 1.22
C GLY A 138 1.75 3.24 1.50
N GLN A 139 0.91 3.72 0.60
CA GLN A 139 0.18 4.99 0.76
C GLN A 139 -0.97 4.86 1.75
N TRP A 140 -1.85 3.88 1.56
CA TRP A 140 -3.05 3.72 2.38
C TRP A 140 -2.71 3.48 3.86
N LEU A 141 -1.76 2.58 4.14
CA LEU A 141 -1.36 2.23 5.51
C LEU A 141 -0.28 3.17 6.08
N GLY A 142 0.28 4.05 5.26
CA GLY A 142 1.24 5.07 5.66
C GLY A 142 2.68 4.57 5.84
N PHE A 143 2.99 3.27 5.67
CA PHE A 143 4.36 2.79 5.82
C PHE A 143 5.31 3.27 4.71
N GLY A 144 4.77 3.76 3.60
CA GLY A 144 5.55 4.44 2.55
C GLY A 144 6.32 5.66 3.05
N GLU A 145 5.82 6.33 4.08
CA GLU A 145 6.46 7.48 4.73
C GLU A 145 7.85 7.16 5.29
N LEU A 146 8.12 5.91 5.67
CA LEU A 146 9.44 5.47 6.12
C LEU A 146 10.54 5.71 5.06
N MET A 147 10.16 5.74 3.79
CA MET A 147 11.09 5.95 2.67
C MET A 147 11.04 7.37 2.11
N ALA A 148 9.91 8.06 2.25
CA ALA A 148 9.67 9.37 1.66
C ALA A 148 9.98 10.53 2.61
N ASN A 149 9.70 10.36 3.90
CA ASN A 149 9.75 11.45 4.87
C ASN A 149 11.04 11.41 5.71
N ARG A 150 11.84 12.49 5.63
CA ARG A 150 13.08 12.63 6.39
C ARG A 150 12.90 12.66 7.92
N GLU A 151 11.70 12.93 8.41
CA GLU A 151 11.42 12.88 9.86
C GLU A 151 11.57 11.48 10.46
N TYR A 152 11.37 10.43 9.66
CA TYR A 152 11.55 9.04 10.07
C TYR A 152 12.97 8.52 9.87
N LEU A 153 13.87 9.32 9.25
CA LEU A 153 15.27 8.95 8.96
C LEU A 153 16.14 8.96 10.24
N LEU A 154 15.98 7.95 11.10
CA LEU A 154 16.93 7.66 12.17
C LEU A 154 18.13 6.87 11.62
N ASN A 155 17.86 5.91 10.76
CA ASN A 155 18.82 5.06 10.10
C ASN A 155 18.21 4.57 8.78
N GLU A 156 18.78 4.96 7.66
CA GLU A 156 18.26 4.62 6.32
C GLU A 156 18.12 3.11 6.10
N ARG A 157 19.08 2.32 6.62
CA ARG A 157 19.03 0.87 6.54
C ARG A 157 17.85 0.31 7.33
N TRP A 158 17.68 0.73 8.58
CA TRP A 158 16.61 0.26 9.45
C TRP A 158 15.23 0.60 8.88
N ASN A 159 15.06 1.84 8.37
CA ASN A 159 13.81 2.26 7.74
C ASN A 159 13.48 1.39 6.53
N ARG A 160 14.47 1.08 5.69
CA ARG A 160 14.29 0.23 4.51
C ARG A 160 13.92 -1.20 4.89
N GLU A 161 14.64 -1.80 5.82
CA GLU A 161 14.36 -3.16 6.28
C GLU A 161 12.97 -3.27 6.92
N THR A 162 12.58 -2.26 7.71
CA THR A 162 11.25 -2.18 8.33
C THR A 162 10.14 -1.94 7.29
N TYR A 163 10.40 -1.08 6.32
CA TYR A 163 9.52 -0.88 5.17
C TYR A 163 9.33 -2.19 4.38
N ASP A 164 10.40 -2.91 4.10
CA ASP A 164 10.36 -4.15 3.35
C ASP A 164 9.58 -5.26 4.11
N GLU A 165 9.69 -5.35 5.45
CA GLU A 165 8.85 -6.25 6.26
C GLU A 165 7.35 -5.98 6.03
N ALA A 166 6.94 -4.72 6.04
CA ALA A 166 5.55 -4.32 5.81
C ALA A 166 5.10 -4.53 4.36
N LEU A 167 5.97 -4.18 3.40
CA LEU A 167 5.72 -4.36 1.98
C LEU A 167 5.47 -5.82 1.63
N PHE A 168 6.35 -6.73 2.11
CA PHE A 168 6.20 -8.16 1.84
C PHE A 168 5.03 -8.78 2.58
N PHE A 169 4.70 -8.29 3.77
CA PHE A 169 3.48 -8.70 4.44
C PHE A 169 2.25 -8.39 3.57
N PHE A 170 2.17 -7.16 3.05
CA PHE A 170 1.04 -6.75 2.21
C PHE A 170 1.01 -7.50 0.87
N ASP A 171 2.17 -7.72 0.25
CA ASP A 171 2.27 -8.50 -0.98
C ASP A 171 1.86 -9.97 -0.78
N GLU A 172 2.20 -10.56 0.37
CA GLU A 172 1.80 -11.92 0.73
C GLU A 172 0.27 -12.08 0.86
N LEU A 173 -0.42 -11.07 1.39
CA LEU A 173 -1.88 -11.08 1.42
C LEU A 173 -2.46 -11.28 0.02
N ILE A 174 -1.93 -10.57 -0.97
CA ILE A 174 -2.39 -10.64 -2.36
C ILE A 174 -1.90 -11.93 -3.02
N ARG A 175 -0.61 -12.25 -2.91
CA ARG A 175 0.02 -13.41 -3.54
C ARG A 175 -0.63 -14.73 -3.12
N SER A 176 -0.89 -14.87 -1.85
CA SER A 176 -1.46 -16.11 -1.26
C SER A 176 -2.97 -16.02 -1.08
N ASN A 177 -3.61 -15.01 -1.69
CA ASN A 177 -5.06 -14.81 -1.61
C ASN A 177 -5.59 -14.90 -0.18
N ARG A 178 -4.97 -14.19 0.75
CA ARG A 178 -5.34 -14.21 2.16
C ARG A 178 -6.47 -13.23 2.47
N SER A 179 -7.06 -13.38 3.64
CA SER A 179 -8.08 -12.45 4.14
C SER A 179 -7.46 -11.09 4.46
N VAL A 180 -8.13 -10.01 4.10
CA VAL A 180 -7.72 -8.65 4.49
C VAL A 180 -7.75 -8.43 5.99
N LEU A 181 -8.51 -9.25 6.74
CA LEU A 181 -8.58 -9.20 8.19
C LEU A 181 -7.25 -9.61 8.86
N GLU A 182 -6.38 -10.31 8.13
CA GLU A 182 -5.03 -10.65 8.59
C GLU A 182 -4.11 -9.44 8.73
N LEU A 183 -4.50 -8.26 8.18
CA LEU A 183 -3.87 -6.98 8.50
C LEU A 183 -3.90 -6.66 10.00
N VAL A 184 -4.96 -7.06 10.69
CA VAL A 184 -5.13 -6.87 12.13
C VAL A 184 -4.46 -7.98 12.91
N GLN A 185 -4.72 -9.24 12.54
CA GLN A 185 -4.20 -10.40 13.25
C GLN A 185 -3.91 -11.55 12.31
N SER A 186 -2.66 -12.02 12.32
CA SER A 186 -2.21 -13.21 11.60
C SER A 186 -1.28 -14.04 12.48
N ASP A 187 -1.09 -15.30 12.14
CA ASP A 187 -0.10 -16.21 12.75
C ASP A 187 1.24 -16.21 12.00
N TRP A 188 1.34 -15.44 10.94
CA TRP A 188 2.52 -15.28 10.09
C TRP A 188 2.89 -13.80 9.93
N GLN A 189 4.12 -13.54 9.56
CA GLN A 189 4.62 -12.22 9.19
C GLN A 189 5.96 -12.29 8.47
N TYR A 190 6.46 -11.15 8.02
CA TYR A 190 7.82 -11.02 7.50
C TYR A 190 8.71 -10.38 8.56
N LYS A 191 9.88 -10.96 8.78
CA LYS A 191 10.91 -10.44 9.70
C LYS A 191 12.27 -10.54 9.04
N ARG A 192 13.17 -9.62 9.35
CA ARG A 192 14.57 -9.68 8.92
C ARG A 192 15.18 -11.01 9.38
N ALA A 193 15.98 -11.62 8.51
CA ALA A 193 16.60 -12.90 8.81
C ALA A 193 17.48 -12.83 10.09
N SER A 194 18.14 -11.69 10.35
CA SER A 194 18.92 -11.47 11.59
C SER A 194 18.08 -11.52 12.86
N THR A 195 16.79 -11.17 12.80
CA THR A 195 15.89 -11.27 13.95
C THR A 195 15.76 -12.71 14.44
N LEU A 196 15.86 -13.70 13.54
CA LEU A 196 15.78 -15.12 13.88
C LEU A 196 17.04 -15.64 14.60
N GLN A 197 18.12 -14.88 14.60
CA GLN A 197 19.36 -15.23 15.31
C GLN A 197 19.33 -14.77 16.78
N ALA A 198 18.41 -13.87 17.14
CA ALA A 198 18.28 -13.40 18.51
C ALA A 198 17.64 -14.48 19.41
N LYS A 199 18.16 -14.68 20.62
CA LYS A 199 17.58 -15.63 21.56
C LYS A 199 16.17 -15.19 21.97
N GLY A 200 15.22 -16.14 21.98
CA GLY A 200 13.85 -15.89 22.44
C GLY A 200 13.02 -15.02 21.50
N HIS A 201 13.35 -14.97 20.21
CA HIS A 201 12.65 -14.14 19.22
C HIS A 201 11.18 -14.52 18.98
N GLY A 202 10.74 -15.76 19.34
CA GLY A 202 9.35 -16.19 19.24
C GLY A 202 8.84 -16.44 17.81
N TYR A 203 9.75 -16.69 16.84
CA TYR A 203 9.42 -16.96 15.45
C TYR A 203 10.02 -18.27 14.96
N GLN A 204 9.27 -18.98 14.12
CA GLN A 204 9.75 -20.12 13.35
C GLN A 204 9.79 -19.72 11.87
N GLN A 205 10.97 -19.85 11.25
CA GLN A 205 11.07 -19.63 9.82
C GLN A 205 10.26 -20.69 9.08
N LEU A 206 9.36 -20.25 8.22
CA LEU A 206 8.69 -21.11 7.27
C LEU A 206 9.68 -21.50 6.16
N LYS A 207 9.42 -22.65 5.49
CA LYS A 207 10.28 -23.09 4.39
C LYS A 207 10.57 -21.94 3.43
N PRO A 208 11.82 -21.84 2.92
CA PRO A 208 12.19 -20.74 2.05
C PRO A 208 11.16 -20.59 0.94
N ASP A 209 10.42 -19.52 1.00
CA ASP A 209 9.49 -19.17 -0.05
C ASP A 209 10.27 -18.75 -1.30
N ALA A 210 9.72 -19.00 -2.47
CA ALA A 210 10.27 -18.52 -3.74
C ALA A 210 10.37 -16.99 -3.81
N LEU A 211 9.78 -16.28 -2.85
CA LEU A 211 9.74 -14.83 -2.78
C LEU A 211 11.13 -14.17 -2.88
N PRO A 212 12.14 -14.53 -2.07
CA PRO A 212 13.47 -13.93 -2.17
C PRO A 212 14.12 -14.08 -3.56
N ARG A 213 13.86 -15.19 -4.25
CA ARG A 213 14.35 -15.39 -5.61
C ARG A 213 13.55 -14.60 -6.64
N MET A 214 12.23 -14.52 -6.45
CA MET A 214 11.32 -13.81 -7.34
C MET A 214 11.57 -12.29 -7.36
N TYR A 215 12.05 -11.73 -6.25
CA TYR A 215 12.40 -10.31 -6.11
C TYR A 215 13.91 -10.04 -6.07
N ALA A 216 14.75 -11.05 -6.34
CA ALA A 216 16.21 -10.90 -6.31
C ALA A 216 16.71 -9.71 -7.14
N ASP A 217 16.14 -9.48 -8.31
CA ASP A 217 16.49 -8.34 -9.17
C ASP A 217 16.07 -7.00 -8.56
N ILE A 218 14.92 -6.96 -7.89
CA ILE A 218 14.45 -5.77 -7.18
C ILE A 218 15.41 -5.46 -6.02
N PHE A 219 15.84 -6.47 -5.28
CA PHE A 219 16.80 -6.32 -4.18
C PHE A 219 18.21 -5.98 -4.66
N ALA A 220 18.67 -6.57 -5.75
CA ALA A 220 19.99 -6.26 -6.33
C ALA A 220 20.08 -4.78 -6.71
N ASN A 221 19.04 -4.23 -7.32
CA ASN A 221 18.96 -2.81 -7.65
C ASN A 221 18.89 -1.90 -6.41
N ARG A 222 18.29 -2.37 -5.31
CA ARG A 222 18.24 -1.65 -4.03
C ARG A 222 19.58 -1.70 -3.28
N GLN A 223 20.32 -2.80 -3.37
CA GLN A 223 21.66 -2.93 -2.78
C GLN A 223 22.70 -2.03 -3.44
N SER A 224 22.63 -1.82 -4.75
CA SER A 224 23.61 -1.04 -5.50
C SER A 224 23.65 0.45 -5.11
N LYS A 225 22.59 0.96 -4.48
CA LYS A 225 22.49 2.37 -4.02
C LYS A 225 23.10 2.61 -2.65
N THR A 226 23.43 1.58 -1.87
CA THR A 226 24.10 1.71 -0.58
C THR A 226 25.62 1.70 -0.78
N ARG A 227 26.23 2.89 -0.77
CA ARG A 227 27.67 3.14 -1.01
C ARG A 227 28.62 2.51 0.04
N ASN A 228 28.12 1.89 1.09
CA ASN A 228 28.93 1.40 2.22
C ASN A 228 28.92 -0.12 2.30
N ARG A 229 30.04 -0.76 1.93
CA ARG A 229 30.27 -2.23 1.91
C ARG A 229 30.06 -2.93 3.27
N LYS A 230 30.00 -2.20 4.38
CA LYS A 230 29.90 -2.77 5.75
C LYS A 230 28.47 -3.12 6.20
N THR A 231 27.45 -2.70 5.49
CA THR A 231 26.05 -2.96 5.86
C THR A 231 25.36 -3.77 4.76
N ARG A 232 25.52 -5.09 4.85
CA ARG A 232 24.81 -6.02 3.98
C ARG A 232 23.30 -5.89 4.25
N TYR A 233 22.49 -5.71 3.21
CA TYR A 233 21.05 -5.75 3.28
C TYR A 233 20.59 -7.11 3.83
N ASP A 234 19.68 -7.09 4.80
CA ASP A 234 19.12 -8.27 5.47
C ASP A 234 17.68 -8.45 4.97
N PRO A 235 17.44 -9.30 3.94
CA PRO A 235 16.12 -9.46 3.36
C PRO A 235 15.16 -10.06 4.38
N PRO A 236 13.89 -9.63 4.38
CA PRO A 236 12.88 -10.23 5.23
C PRO A 236 12.56 -11.66 4.77
N VAL A 237 12.28 -12.51 5.72
CA VAL A 237 11.87 -13.91 5.52
C VAL A 237 10.49 -14.12 6.13
N LEU A 238 9.70 -15.01 5.50
CA LEU A 238 8.40 -15.39 6.00
C LEU A 238 8.58 -16.26 7.25
N VAL A 239 7.89 -15.90 8.33
CA VAL A 239 7.95 -16.60 9.60
C VAL A 239 6.55 -16.88 10.12
N GLN A 240 6.42 -18.01 10.83
CA GLN A 240 5.28 -18.29 11.67
C GLN A 240 5.56 -17.80 13.08
N ARG A 241 4.60 -17.11 13.65
CA ARG A 241 4.68 -16.62 15.02
C ARG A 241 4.52 -17.76 16.02
N GLN A 242 5.35 -17.72 17.06
CA GLN A 242 5.22 -18.57 18.24
C GLN A 242 4.90 -17.70 19.45
N GLY A 243 3.70 -17.82 20.01
CA GLY A 243 3.25 -17.00 21.13
C GLY A 243 2.22 -15.92 20.76
N ASP A 244 1.89 -15.05 21.70
CA ASP A 244 0.70 -14.20 21.67
C ASP A 244 0.97 -12.69 21.55
N ARG A 245 2.25 -12.30 21.46
CA ARG A 245 2.63 -10.88 21.58
C ARG A 245 2.24 -10.04 20.39
N ASP A 246 2.57 -10.47 19.20
CA ASP A 246 2.38 -9.72 17.95
C ASP A 246 1.55 -10.50 16.92
N GLY A 247 1.51 -10.04 15.69
CA GLY A 247 0.81 -10.66 14.56
C GLY A 247 -0.07 -9.67 13.83
N GLY A 248 -0.15 -9.82 12.51
CA GLY A 248 -0.75 -8.84 11.63
C GLY A 248 0.15 -7.63 11.39
N LEU A 249 -0.21 -6.84 10.37
CA LEU A 249 0.53 -5.61 10.04
C LEU A 249 0.35 -4.54 11.10
N LEU A 250 -0.81 -4.51 11.78
CA LEU A 250 -1.15 -3.54 12.82
C LEU A 250 -0.06 -3.43 13.90
N THR A 251 0.58 -4.52 14.29
CA THR A 251 1.64 -4.53 15.31
C THR A 251 3.06 -4.62 14.72
N SER A 252 3.20 -4.37 13.43
CA SER A 252 4.53 -4.34 12.78
C SER A 252 5.34 -3.12 13.18
N ALA A 253 6.67 -3.25 13.13
CA ALA A 253 7.59 -2.14 13.38
C ALA A 253 7.30 -0.92 12.49
N ALA A 254 6.87 -1.14 11.25
CA ALA A 254 6.52 -0.07 10.31
C ALA A 254 5.35 0.77 10.82
N ILE A 255 4.23 0.13 11.19
CA ILE A 255 3.04 0.83 11.68
C ILE A 255 3.32 1.47 13.05
N MET A 256 4.01 0.75 13.95
CA MET A 256 4.39 1.33 15.24
C MET A 256 5.22 2.58 15.07
N ARG A 257 6.11 2.63 14.07
CA ARG A 257 6.96 3.80 13.81
C ARG A 257 6.18 4.97 13.24
N VAL A 258 5.40 4.78 12.19
CA VAL A 258 4.65 5.88 11.54
C VAL A 258 3.53 6.44 12.41
N THR A 259 3.07 5.68 13.40
CA THR A 259 2.08 6.11 14.39
C THR A 259 2.69 6.61 15.70
N SER A 260 4.00 6.79 15.77
CA SER A 260 4.73 7.33 16.92
C SER A 260 5.28 8.74 16.63
N SER A 261 5.63 9.48 17.67
CA SER A 261 6.42 10.71 17.53
C SER A 261 7.91 10.39 17.36
N LYS A 262 8.75 11.44 17.21
CA LYS A 262 10.20 11.24 17.10
C LYS A 262 10.85 10.58 18.32
N THR A 263 10.32 10.86 19.50
CA THR A 263 10.97 10.48 20.77
C THR A 263 10.17 9.48 21.60
N ARG A 264 8.87 9.30 21.33
CA ARG A 264 7.99 8.44 22.14
C ARG A 264 6.84 7.86 21.32
N THR A 265 6.20 6.84 21.88
CA THR A 265 4.92 6.32 21.38
C THR A 265 3.80 7.35 21.53
N SER A 266 2.75 7.21 20.76
CA SER A 266 1.56 8.06 20.83
C SER A 266 0.29 7.22 20.74
N PRO A 267 -0.33 6.87 21.87
CA PRO A 267 -1.60 6.14 21.88
C PRO A 267 -2.67 6.84 21.04
N ILE A 268 -2.75 8.16 21.11
CA ILE A 268 -3.73 8.92 20.33
C ILE A 268 -3.52 8.70 18.82
N ARG A 269 -2.28 8.88 18.31
CA ARG A 269 -1.99 8.64 16.89
C ARG A 269 -2.26 7.19 16.47
N ARG A 270 -1.97 6.21 17.33
CA ARG A 270 -2.26 4.79 17.10
C ARG A 270 -3.75 4.52 17.02
N GLY A 271 -4.53 5.04 17.96
CA GLY A 271 -5.99 4.89 17.99
C GLY A 271 -6.66 5.58 16.79
N VAL A 272 -6.26 6.81 16.46
CA VAL A 272 -6.73 7.54 15.28
C VAL A 272 -6.38 6.78 13.99
N TRP A 273 -5.17 6.23 13.89
CA TRP A 273 -4.78 5.43 12.73
C TRP A 273 -5.67 4.18 12.57
N VAL A 274 -5.97 3.46 13.66
CA VAL A 274 -6.87 2.30 13.61
C VAL A 274 -8.27 2.72 13.14
N LEU A 275 -8.82 3.81 13.69
CA LEU A 275 -10.15 4.29 13.30
C LEU A 275 -10.19 4.78 11.85
N ASN A 276 -9.29 5.69 11.47
CA ASN A 276 -9.32 6.32 10.15
C ASN A 276 -8.84 5.38 9.05
N THR A 277 -7.71 4.69 9.28
CA THR A 277 -7.03 3.91 8.24
C THR A 277 -7.61 2.50 8.11
N LEU A 278 -7.81 1.77 9.21
CA LEU A 278 -8.35 0.42 9.13
C LEU A 278 -9.87 0.41 9.05
N ILE A 279 -10.55 1.00 10.02
CA ILE A 279 -12.03 0.97 10.11
C ILE A 279 -12.67 1.89 9.07
N GLY A 280 -12.01 3.01 8.72
CA GLY A 280 -12.54 4.01 7.79
C GLY A 280 -13.51 4.98 8.43
N LYS A 281 -13.46 5.12 9.76
CA LYS A 281 -14.22 6.10 10.52
C LYS A 281 -13.38 7.37 10.65
N SER A 282 -13.77 8.44 9.95
CA SER A 282 -13.07 9.72 10.03
C SER A 282 -13.19 10.33 11.42
N MET A 283 -12.05 10.66 12.01
CA MET A 283 -11.95 11.40 13.26
C MET A 283 -11.20 12.70 12.96
N GLU A 284 -11.92 13.79 12.96
CA GLU A 284 -11.34 15.13 12.79
C GLU A 284 -10.99 15.69 14.15
N ALA A 285 -9.73 16.13 14.30
CA ALA A 285 -9.31 16.81 15.53
C ALA A 285 -9.95 18.21 15.59
N PRO A 286 -10.44 18.66 16.76
CA PRO A 286 -10.80 20.06 16.97
C PRO A 286 -9.58 20.98 16.72
N GLU A 287 -9.83 22.24 16.35
CA GLU A 287 -8.75 23.21 16.04
C GLU A 287 -7.86 23.50 17.25
N ASP A 288 -8.42 23.55 18.46
CA ASP A 288 -7.71 23.83 19.71
C ASP A 288 -7.66 22.60 20.63
N VAL A 289 -6.68 21.71 20.38
CA VAL A 289 -6.46 20.53 21.24
C VAL A 289 -5.30 20.80 22.19
N PRO A 290 -5.52 20.80 23.53
CA PRO A 290 -4.42 20.89 24.50
C PRO A 290 -3.40 19.76 24.31
N SER A 291 -2.13 20.05 24.50
CA SER A 291 -1.09 19.03 24.42
C SER A 291 -1.12 18.05 25.61
N ILE A 292 -0.55 16.86 25.45
CA ILE A 292 -0.37 15.93 26.58
C ILE A 292 0.57 16.53 27.64
N GLU A 293 1.49 17.39 27.24
CA GLU A 293 2.41 18.11 28.10
C GLU A 293 1.65 19.07 29.03
N GLU A 294 0.66 19.81 28.55
CA GLU A 294 -0.23 20.66 29.36
C GLU A 294 -1.06 19.81 30.34
N ALA A 295 -1.54 18.65 29.93
CA ALA A 295 -2.23 17.72 30.82
C ALA A 295 -1.31 17.20 31.93
N ARG A 296 -0.01 17.01 31.66
CA ARG A 296 0.98 16.63 32.66
C ARG A 296 1.20 17.71 33.73
N GLU A 297 1.32 18.96 33.31
CA GLU A 297 1.45 20.10 34.25
C GLU A 297 0.24 20.24 35.16
N ALA A 298 -0.97 20.02 34.60
CA ALA A 298 -2.20 20.10 35.35
C ALA A 298 -2.38 19.04 36.45
N LEU A 299 -1.71 17.86 36.30
CA LEU A 299 -1.80 16.78 37.29
C LEU A 299 -1.10 17.08 38.64
N ASN A 300 -0.10 17.98 38.63
CA ASN A 300 0.65 18.40 39.82
C ASN A 300 1.08 17.24 40.76
N ILE A 301 1.50 16.12 40.21
CA ILE A 301 1.97 14.95 40.96
C ILE A 301 3.49 14.86 40.96
N LYS A 302 4.03 14.43 42.15
CA LYS A 302 5.50 14.30 42.36
C LYS A 302 6.15 13.18 41.59
N ARG A 303 5.41 12.13 41.19
CA ARG A 303 5.90 11.01 40.36
C ARG A 303 5.59 11.24 38.85
N ASN A 304 6.28 10.53 38.00
CA ASN A 304 5.89 10.50 36.59
C ASN A 304 4.52 9.82 36.43
N PRO A 305 3.52 10.49 35.86
CA PRO A 305 2.23 9.87 35.59
C PRO A 305 2.36 8.84 34.45
N THR A 306 1.57 7.79 34.51
CA THR A 306 1.44 6.85 33.40
C THR A 306 0.77 7.53 32.20
N VAL A 307 1.01 7.02 31.00
CA VAL A 307 0.35 7.55 29.79
C VAL A 307 -1.17 7.45 29.90
N ALA A 308 -1.70 6.40 30.53
CA ALA A 308 -3.13 6.25 30.79
C ALA A 308 -3.70 7.33 31.72
N GLU A 309 -2.95 7.74 32.77
CA GLU A 309 -3.35 8.84 33.66
C GLU A 309 -3.34 10.20 32.93
N LEU A 310 -2.33 10.43 32.09
CA LEU A 310 -2.25 11.64 31.26
C LEU A 310 -3.43 11.74 30.29
N LEU A 311 -3.78 10.65 29.63
CA LEU A 311 -4.93 10.61 28.74
C LEU A 311 -6.23 10.83 29.50
N LYS A 312 -6.41 10.19 30.66
CA LYS A 312 -7.59 10.38 31.50
C LYS A 312 -7.77 11.85 31.93
N GLN A 313 -6.68 12.55 32.26
CA GLN A 313 -6.71 13.98 32.55
C GLN A 313 -7.05 14.81 31.32
N HIS A 314 -6.45 14.49 30.17
CA HIS A 314 -6.70 15.18 28.90
C HIS A 314 -8.17 15.11 28.49
N VAL A 315 -8.85 13.99 28.71
CA VAL A 315 -10.27 13.77 28.37
C VAL A 315 -11.26 14.22 29.43
N SER A 316 -10.84 14.94 30.44
CA SER A 316 -11.73 15.45 31.50
C SER A 316 -12.83 16.41 31.00
N LYS A 317 -12.61 17.04 29.83
CA LYS A 317 -13.63 17.89 29.19
C LYS A 317 -14.57 17.04 28.34
N ALA A 318 -15.87 17.29 28.40
CA ALA A 318 -16.91 16.52 27.68
C ALA A 318 -16.69 16.47 26.15
N VAL A 319 -16.22 17.55 25.54
CA VAL A 319 -15.92 17.64 24.10
C VAL A 319 -14.80 16.67 23.73
N CYS A 320 -13.73 16.58 24.52
CA CYS A 320 -12.62 15.66 24.28
C CYS A 320 -13.07 14.19 24.48
N HIS A 321 -13.89 13.94 25.50
CA HIS A 321 -14.35 12.59 25.84
C HIS A 321 -15.11 11.91 24.69
N ALA A 322 -15.90 12.64 23.90
CA ALA A 322 -16.70 12.08 22.80
C ALA A 322 -15.85 11.31 21.77
N CYS A 323 -14.66 11.82 21.41
CA CYS A 323 -13.73 11.18 20.49
C CYS A 323 -12.80 10.18 21.19
N HIS A 324 -12.26 10.57 22.35
CA HIS A 324 -11.25 9.79 23.07
C HIS A 324 -11.75 8.45 23.60
N LYS A 325 -13.04 8.32 23.93
CA LYS A 325 -13.65 7.02 24.30
C LYS A 325 -13.49 5.94 23.23
N GLU A 326 -13.33 6.35 21.95
CA GLU A 326 -13.10 5.42 20.84
C GLU A 326 -11.62 5.30 20.49
N ILE A 327 -10.85 6.40 20.60
CA ILE A 327 -9.43 6.47 20.25
C ILE A 327 -8.56 5.76 21.28
N ASP A 328 -8.73 6.10 22.56
CA ASP A 328 -7.79 5.74 23.62
C ASP A 328 -7.69 4.24 23.86
N PRO A 329 -8.79 3.46 23.91
CA PRO A 329 -8.68 2.02 24.09
C PRO A 329 -7.84 1.34 23.01
N LEU A 330 -8.04 1.74 21.74
CA LEU A 330 -7.32 1.18 20.61
C LEU A 330 -5.83 1.54 20.64
N GLY A 331 -5.51 2.76 21.05
CA GLY A 331 -4.13 3.22 21.16
C GLY A 331 -3.39 2.65 22.36
N LEU A 332 -4.02 2.64 23.54
CA LEU A 332 -3.46 2.07 24.77
C LEU A 332 -3.24 0.56 24.64
N GLY A 333 -4.18 -0.14 23.99
CA GLY A 333 -4.04 -1.57 23.70
C GLY A 333 -2.79 -1.94 22.90
N LEU A 334 -2.13 -0.96 22.26
CA LEU A 334 -0.89 -1.16 21.49
C LEU A 334 0.38 -0.70 22.24
N GLU A 335 0.30 -0.22 23.46
CA GLU A 335 1.43 0.38 24.18
C GLU A 335 2.49 -0.61 24.66
N ASN A 336 2.19 -1.92 24.67
CA ASN A 336 3.23 -2.94 24.81
C ASN A 336 4.23 -2.95 23.65
N PHE A 337 3.90 -2.32 22.51
CA PHE A 337 4.83 -2.14 21.41
C PHE A 337 5.49 -0.77 21.51
N ALA A 338 6.80 -0.75 21.69
CA ALA A 338 7.59 0.46 21.69
C ALA A 338 7.56 1.16 20.30
N GLN A 339 8.26 2.26 20.18
CA GLN A 339 8.26 3.12 18.99
C GLN A 339 8.71 2.39 17.71
N PHE A 340 9.57 1.39 17.84
CA PHE A 340 10.10 0.59 16.73
C PHE A 340 9.56 -0.85 16.71
N GLY A 341 8.46 -1.09 17.40
CA GLY A 341 7.80 -2.41 17.41
C GLY A 341 8.36 -3.41 18.39
N GLU A 342 9.38 -3.06 19.22
CA GLU A 342 9.88 -3.92 20.28
C GLU A 342 8.82 -4.08 21.37
N TRP A 343 8.75 -5.29 21.91
CA TRP A 343 7.87 -5.58 23.05
C TRP A 343 8.43 -4.99 24.35
N ARG A 344 7.59 -4.31 25.12
CA ARG A 344 7.94 -3.77 26.44
C ARG A 344 6.81 -4.00 27.44
N THR A 345 7.20 -4.12 28.73
CA THR A 345 6.28 -4.15 29.87
C THR A 345 6.37 -2.88 30.72
N ASN A 346 7.44 -2.11 30.53
CA ASN A 346 7.66 -0.82 31.18
C ASN A 346 8.07 0.24 30.15
N TYR A 347 7.76 1.49 30.44
CA TYR A 347 8.31 2.65 29.73
C TYR A 347 9.81 2.86 30.10
N PRO A 348 10.56 3.71 29.37
CA PRO A 348 11.97 3.97 29.71
C PRO A 348 12.21 4.53 31.12
N ASP A 349 11.24 5.21 31.70
CA ASP A 349 11.26 5.73 33.07
C ASP A 349 10.80 4.70 34.12
N MET A 350 10.73 3.42 33.73
CA MET A 350 10.32 2.28 34.56
C MET A 350 8.84 2.28 35.00
N THR A 351 8.01 3.22 34.53
CA THR A 351 6.56 3.13 34.76
C THR A 351 5.97 1.93 34.02
N PRO A 352 5.05 1.16 34.63
CA PRO A 352 4.43 0.00 33.99
C PRO A 352 3.58 0.41 32.77
N VAL A 353 3.64 -0.40 31.71
CA VAL A 353 2.72 -0.28 30.57
C VAL A 353 1.37 -0.88 30.94
N VAL A 354 0.32 -0.08 30.79
CA VAL A 354 -1.08 -0.52 30.95
C VAL A 354 -1.70 -0.61 29.57
N ALA A 355 -1.73 -1.83 28.99
CA ALA A 355 -2.31 -2.10 27.66
C ALA A 355 -3.69 -2.78 27.76
N SER A 356 -4.38 -2.61 28.88
CA SER A 356 -5.77 -3.03 29.07
C SER A 356 -6.72 -1.87 28.87
N GLY A 357 -7.94 -2.15 28.49
CA GLY A 357 -8.96 -1.14 28.26
C GLY A 357 -10.33 -1.75 28.01
N GLU A 358 -11.24 -0.91 27.56
CA GLU A 358 -12.61 -1.29 27.22
C GLU A 358 -12.95 -0.73 25.85
N MET A 359 -13.40 -1.59 24.95
CA MET A 359 -13.87 -1.19 23.62
C MET A 359 -15.12 -0.32 23.73
N PRO A 360 -15.44 0.53 22.72
CA PRO A 360 -16.64 1.39 22.74
C PRO A 360 -17.96 0.64 22.97
N ASN A 361 -18.01 -0.66 22.71
CA ASN A 361 -19.16 -1.53 22.93
C ASN A 361 -19.21 -2.16 24.34
N GLY A 362 -18.34 -1.73 25.27
CA GLY A 362 -18.30 -2.20 26.66
C GLY A 362 -17.53 -3.50 26.89
N LYS A 363 -16.95 -4.11 25.85
CA LYS A 363 -16.12 -5.33 26.01
C LYS A 363 -14.72 -4.97 26.49
N ALA A 364 -14.31 -5.50 27.66
CA ALA A 364 -12.99 -5.29 28.21
C ALA A 364 -11.94 -6.21 27.58
N PHE A 365 -10.68 -5.73 27.51
CA PHE A 365 -9.50 -6.50 27.10
C PHE A 365 -8.32 -6.27 28.05
N LYS A 366 -7.44 -7.26 28.17
CA LYS A 366 -6.25 -7.24 29.05
C LYS A 366 -4.93 -7.27 28.29
N SER A 367 -4.98 -7.45 26.97
CA SER A 367 -3.78 -7.58 26.14
C SER A 367 -4.01 -7.07 24.72
N PRO A 368 -2.93 -6.74 23.98
CA PRO A 368 -3.04 -6.37 22.57
C PRO A 368 -3.73 -7.46 21.72
N ARG A 369 -3.56 -8.74 22.06
CA ARG A 369 -4.21 -9.84 21.36
C ARG A 369 -5.73 -9.82 21.54
N GLU A 370 -6.19 -9.71 22.79
CA GLU A 370 -7.63 -9.60 23.09
C GLU A 370 -8.23 -8.37 22.42
N MET A 371 -7.55 -7.22 22.49
CA MET A 371 -7.98 -6.01 21.79
C MET A 371 -8.15 -6.26 20.27
N LYS A 372 -7.19 -6.90 19.61
CA LYS A 372 -7.26 -7.23 18.18
C LYS A 372 -8.40 -8.19 17.86
N THR A 373 -8.64 -9.19 18.72
CA THR A 373 -9.78 -10.11 18.59
C THR A 373 -11.10 -9.36 18.66
N LEU A 374 -11.27 -8.52 19.69
CA LEU A 374 -12.47 -7.69 19.84
C LEU A 374 -12.64 -6.69 18.69
N LEU A 375 -11.52 -6.15 18.18
CA LEU A 375 -11.52 -5.26 17.02
C LEU A 375 -12.08 -5.98 15.78
N LEU A 376 -11.66 -7.20 15.52
CA LEU A 376 -12.16 -8.00 14.40
C LEU A 376 -13.62 -8.40 14.59
N GLU A 377 -14.02 -8.80 15.80
CA GLU A 377 -15.42 -9.13 16.11
C GLU A 377 -16.35 -7.93 15.91
N SER A 378 -15.91 -6.74 16.27
CA SER A 378 -16.74 -5.52 16.26
C SER A 378 -16.73 -4.78 14.93
N TYR A 379 -15.58 -4.81 14.22
CA TYR A 379 -15.32 -3.95 13.05
C TYR A 379 -14.74 -4.72 11.85
N GLY A 380 -14.74 -6.06 11.87
CA GLY A 380 -14.18 -6.83 10.76
C GLY A 380 -14.83 -6.52 9.41
N ASP A 381 -16.16 -6.39 9.38
CA ASP A 381 -16.91 -6.01 8.18
C ASP A 381 -16.56 -4.58 7.71
N ASP A 382 -16.39 -3.64 8.64
CA ASP A 382 -16.02 -2.26 8.33
C ASP A 382 -14.59 -2.17 7.78
N ILE A 383 -13.66 -2.91 8.38
CA ILE A 383 -12.27 -3.01 7.91
C ILE A 383 -12.21 -3.54 6.48
N ALA A 384 -12.92 -4.63 6.20
CA ALA A 384 -12.99 -5.21 4.86
C ALA A 384 -13.65 -4.26 3.86
N LYS A 385 -14.73 -3.59 4.25
CA LYS A 385 -15.41 -2.58 3.44
C LYS A 385 -14.51 -1.38 3.16
N ASN A 386 -13.77 -0.89 4.16
CA ASN A 386 -12.85 0.22 3.98
C ASN A 386 -11.69 -0.17 3.06
N PHE A 387 -11.10 -1.37 3.23
CA PHE A 387 -10.10 -1.90 2.30
C PHE A 387 -10.62 -1.90 0.86
N ALA A 388 -11.81 -2.47 0.62
CA ALA A 388 -12.42 -2.52 -0.69
C ALA A 388 -12.68 -1.11 -1.25
N ARG A 389 -13.14 -0.16 -0.41
CA ARG A 389 -13.38 1.23 -0.78
C ARG A 389 -12.09 1.94 -1.22
N GLN A 390 -11.02 1.81 -0.45
CA GLN A 390 -9.73 2.43 -0.76
C GLN A 390 -9.10 1.83 -2.02
N LEU A 391 -9.15 0.50 -2.14
CA LEU A 391 -8.61 -0.19 -3.32
C LEU A 391 -9.42 0.13 -4.59
N PHE A 392 -10.74 0.28 -4.47
CA PHE A 392 -11.61 0.66 -5.57
C PHE A 392 -11.31 2.09 -6.04
N ALA A 393 -11.18 3.04 -5.11
CA ALA A 393 -10.76 4.40 -5.42
C ALA A 393 -9.39 4.45 -6.11
N TYR A 394 -8.42 3.68 -5.62
CA TYR A 394 -7.11 3.54 -6.23
C TYR A 394 -7.17 2.97 -7.66
N ALA A 395 -7.96 1.91 -7.87
CA ALA A 395 -8.14 1.28 -9.17
C ALA A 395 -8.75 2.23 -10.21
N LEU A 396 -9.69 3.08 -9.77
CA LEU A 396 -10.34 4.09 -10.62
C LEU A 396 -9.51 5.38 -10.79
N GLY A 397 -8.48 5.59 -9.96
CA GLY A 397 -7.67 6.81 -9.96
C GLY A 397 -8.44 8.06 -9.56
N ARG A 398 -9.54 7.92 -8.82
CA ARG A 398 -10.38 9.02 -8.32
C ARG A 398 -11.09 8.65 -7.03
N GLN A 399 -11.57 9.66 -6.32
CA GLN A 399 -12.46 9.44 -5.18
C GLN A 399 -13.77 8.79 -5.63
N LEU A 400 -14.31 7.90 -4.79
CA LEU A 400 -15.61 7.28 -5.04
C LEU A 400 -16.73 8.33 -4.90
N GLN A 401 -17.69 8.23 -5.80
CA GLN A 401 -18.87 9.08 -5.84
C GLN A 401 -20.11 8.31 -5.32
N PRO A 402 -21.20 8.98 -4.97
CA PRO A 402 -22.41 8.32 -4.48
C PRO A 402 -22.93 7.20 -5.40
N TYR A 403 -22.76 7.34 -6.72
CA TYR A 403 -23.17 6.31 -7.70
C TYR A 403 -22.29 5.06 -7.71
N ASP A 404 -21.10 5.08 -7.07
CA ASP A 404 -20.22 3.90 -6.92
C ASP A 404 -20.68 2.98 -5.77
N ARG A 405 -21.60 3.44 -4.92
CA ARG A 405 -22.03 2.75 -3.70
C ARG A 405 -22.52 1.33 -3.96
N LEU A 406 -23.40 1.15 -4.94
CA LEU A 406 -23.95 -0.16 -5.25
C LEU A 406 -22.86 -1.17 -5.68
N SER A 407 -21.90 -0.73 -6.49
CA SER A 407 -20.78 -1.60 -6.88
C SER A 407 -19.88 -1.92 -5.70
N LEU A 408 -19.62 -0.97 -4.81
CA LEU A 408 -18.87 -1.23 -3.59
C LEU A 408 -19.58 -2.24 -2.68
N GLU A 409 -20.90 -2.13 -2.51
CA GLU A 409 -21.71 -3.08 -1.75
C GLU A 409 -21.65 -4.50 -2.35
N GLN A 410 -21.69 -4.61 -3.69
CA GLN A 410 -21.54 -5.89 -4.39
C GLN A 410 -20.15 -6.51 -4.19
N ILE A 411 -19.07 -5.68 -4.31
CA ILE A 411 -17.69 -6.11 -4.07
C ILE A 411 -17.52 -6.64 -2.65
N VAL A 412 -18.04 -5.91 -1.66
CA VAL A 412 -17.95 -6.30 -0.24
C VAL A 412 -18.78 -7.56 0.05
N SER A 413 -19.97 -7.67 -0.53
CA SER A 413 -20.82 -8.85 -0.37
C SER A 413 -20.16 -10.11 -0.92
N ALA A 414 -19.56 -10.04 -2.12
CA ALA A 414 -18.82 -11.16 -2.71
C ALA A 414 -17.59 -11.53 -1.85
N ALA A 415 -16.85 -10.52 -1.38
CA ALA A 415 -15.71 -10.75 -0.51
C ALA A 415 -16.09 -11.40 0.82
N LYS A 416 -17.22 -11.00 1.42
CA LYS A 416 -17.73 -11.59 2.67
C LYS A 416 -18.02 -13.09 2.53
N GLN A 417 -18.60 -13.51 1.40
CA GLN A 417 -18.88 -14.91 1.10
C GLN A 417 -17.61 -15.77 0.96
N ASP A 418 -16.47 -15.14 0.60
CA ASP A 418 -15.16 -15.79 0.44
C ASP A 418 -14.20 -15.48 1.59
N GLY A 419 -14.68 -15.09 2.77
CA GLY A 419 -13.86 -14.79 3.94
C GLY A 419 -12.96 -13.57 3.78
N TYR A 420 -13.39 -12.59 2.99
CA TYR A 420 -12.68 -11.33 2.70
C TYR A 420 -11.31 -11.51 2.05
N LYS A 421 -11.19 -12.48 1.15
CA LYS A 421 -9.95 -12.71 0.41
C LYS A 421 -9.63 -11.58 -0.56
N THR A 422 -8.35 -11.23 -0.64
CA THR A 422 -7.87 -10.09 -1.43
C THR A 422 -8.15 -10.22 -2.92
N ASN A 423 -7.97 -11.41 -3.50
CA ASN A 423 -8.12 -11.59 -4.94
C ASN A 423 -9.58 -11.51 -5.37
N THR A 424 -10.54 -11.91 -4.52
CA THR A 424 -11.95 -11.72 -4.76
C THR A 424 -12.30 -10.23 -4.83
N ILE A 425 -11.79 -9.42 -3.91
CA ILE A 425 -11.99 -7.97 -3.94
C ILE A 425 -11.42 -7.37 -5.23
N ILE A 426 -10.19 -7.74 -5.60
CA ILE A 426 -9.52 -7.27 -6.82
C ILE A 426 -10.32 -7.68 -8.08
N GLU A 427 -10.73 -8.94 -8.16
CA GLU A 427 -11.51 -9.44 -9.31
C GLU A 427 -12.84 -8.68 -9.43
N GLN A 428 -13.58 -8.53 -8.36
CA GLN A 428 -14.86 -7.82 -8.37
C GLN A 428 -14.71 -6.34 -8.73
N ILE A 429 -13.62 -5.67 -8.30
CA ILE A 429 -13.30 -4.31 -8.73
C ILE A 429 -13.11 -4.25 -10.24
N VAL A 430 -12.29 -5.15 -10.81
CA VAL A 430 -12.02 -5.18 -12.26
C VAL A 430 -13.27 -5.52 -13.07
N LEU A 431 -14.14 -6.36 -12.54
CA LEU A 431 -15.41 -6.73 -13.19
C LEU A 431 -16.50 -5.66 -13.06
N SER A 432 -16.34 -4.69 -12.18
CA SER A 432 -17.34 -3.62 -11.96
C SER A 432 -17.59 -2.77 -13.21
N LYS A 433 -18.78 -2.19 -13.27
CA LYS A 433 -19.12 -1.22 -14.33
C LYS A 433 -18.13 -0.06 -14.38
N GLN A 434 -17.76 0.50 -13.24
CA GLN A 434 -16.88 1.66 -13.15
C GLN A 434 -15.49 1.38 -13.72
N PHE A 435 -15.01 0.15 -13.61
CA PHE A 435 -13.70 -0.23 -14.16
C PHE A 435 -13.76 -0.57 -15.66
N ARG A 436 -14.88 -1.11 -16.15
CA ARG A 436 -15.03 -1.60 -17.53
C ARG A 436 -15.74 -0.61 -18.47
N TYR A 437 -16.42 0.38 -17.92
CA TYR A 437 -17.19 1.34 -18.70
C TYR A 437 -16.70 2.77 -18.42
N ARG A 438 -17.09 3.66 -19.31
CA ARG A 438 -16.91 5.10 -19.20
C ARG A 438 -18.23 5.79 -19.53
N GLN A 439 -18.43 6.96 -18.97
CA GLN A 439 -19.49 7.89 -19.28
C GLN A 439 -18.86 9.27 -19.48
N ASP A 440 -19.17 9.93 -20.55
CA ASP A 440 -18.78 11.31 -20.77
C ASP A 440 -19.75 12.23 -20.02
N LEU A 441 -19.22 13.22 -19.30
CA LEU A 441 -19.99 14.21 -18.55
C LEU A 441 -20.36 15.39 -19.46
#